data_d9f0f9b9e633235342f4d196231a05a8
#
_entry.id   d9f0f9b9e633235342f4d196231a05a8
#
_cell.length_a   1.000
_cell.length_b   1.000
_cell.length_c   1.000
_cell.angle_alpha   90.00
_cell.angle_beta   90.00
_cell.angle_gamma   90.00
#
_symmetry.space_group_name_H-M   'P 1'
#
loop_
_entity.id
_entity.type
_entity.pdbx_description
1 polymer ?
#
loop_
_entity_poly.entity_id
_entity_poly.type
_entity_poly.pdbx_seq_one_letter_code
_entity_poly.pdbx_strand_id
1 'polypeptide(L)'
;MVRWGGVVWALVIAIAAAVAAQAVSGRDVEGGARVVAPGLRLNEILASPARDWDGDGLYDSKNDEWIEIQNVGPEALAIGEYRLADAARTVRFALEGTLAPGEVKLITGSAAVAWQRSQGLAAAGPSLNNSGDQVYLLRVTGPDTTTVDTHTYGSIEGGSDRSVGHASTESEDWILFDSLNRYTGGGTPAGTGCPPTPGGVNGCTTDVSPSTWGAIKRLYR
;
A
#
# COMPACT_ATOMS: atom_id res chain seq x y z
N MET A 1 -19.67 58.24 51.04
CA MET A 1 -18.34 57.74 50.67
C MET A 1 -18.49 56.66 49.63
N VAL A 2 -18.30 56.99 48.36
CA VAL A 2 -18.45 56.06 47.24
C VAL A 2 -17.05 55.76 46.73
N ARG A 3 -16.66 54.46 46.74
CA ARG A 3 -15.37 54.02 46.16
C ARG A 3 -15.62 53.45 44.74
N TRP A 4 -14.99 54.06 43.75
CA TRP A 4 -14.96 53.61 42.39
C TRP A 4 -13.89 52.51 42.26
N GLY A 5 -14.26 51.32 41.81
CA GLY A 5 -13.34 50.27 41.42
C GLY A 5 -13.07 50.32 39.91
N GLY A 6 -11.85 50.59 39.54
CA GLY A 6 -11.43 50.61 38.15
C GLY A 6 -11.26 49.19 37.58
N VAL A 7 -11.90 48.93 36.45
CA VAL A 7 -11.75 47.69 35.67
C VAL A 7 -10.59 47.94 34.69
N VAL A 8 -9.50 47.19 34.83
CA VAL A 8 -8.38 47.20 33.91
C VAL A 8 -8.68 46.17 32.80
N TRP A 9 -8.90 46.64 31.58
CA TRP A 9 -9.00 45.76 30.41
C TRP A 9 -7.59 45.41 29.93
N ALA A 10 -7.21 44.14 30.04
CA ALA A 10 -6.00 43.60 29.40
C ALA A 10 -6.32 43.31 27.95
N LEU A 11 -5.63 44.05 27.05
CA LEU A 11 -5.69 43.85 25.61
C LEU A 11 -4.80 42.66 25.24
N VAL A 12 -5.39 41.53 24.88
CA VAL A 12 -4.68 40.36 24.34
C VAL A 12 -4.50 40.58 22.83
N ILE A 13 -3.28 40.89 22.42
CA ILE A 13 -2.90 40.99 20.99
C ILE A 13 -2.59 39.57 20.53
N ALA A 14 -3.49 38.98 19.74
CA ALA A 14 -3.24 37.73 19.03
C ALA A 14 -2.41 38.02 17.77
N ILE A 15 -1.16 37.59 17.75
CA ILE A 15 -0.31 37.62 16.56
C ILE A 15 -0.66 36.40 15.73
N ALA A 16 -1.42 36.59 14.65
CA ALA A 16 -1.64 35.59 13.64
C ALA A 16 -0.40 35.52 12.73
N ALA A 17 0.40 34.47 12.86
CA ALA A 17 1.45 34.15 11.90
C ALA A 17 0.82 33.58 10.62
N ALA A 18 0.73 34.37 9.57
CA ALA A 18 0.36 33.90 8.25
C ALA A 18 1.55 33.14 7.64
N VAL A 19 1.45 31.81 7.57
CA VAL A 19 2.35 30.99 6.76
C VAL A 19 1.89 31.11 5.31
N ALA A 20 2.63 31.88 4.51
CA ALA A 20 2.41 31.96 3.08
C ALA A 20 2.84 30.63 2.44
N ALA A 21 1.87 29.85 1.96
CA ALA A 21 2.12 28.73 1.07
C ALA A 21 2.63 29.29 -0.27
N GLN A 22 3.92 29.12 -0.55
CA GLN A 22 4.48 29.40 -1.87
C GLN A 22 4.08 28.27 -2.81
N ALA A 23 3.18 28.57 -3.75
CA ALA A 23 2.93 27.71 -4.89
C ALA A 23 4.19 27.68 -5.75
N VAL A 24 4.89 26.54 -5.78
CA VAL A 24 5.96 26.29 -6.74
C VAL A 24 5.31 26.05 -8.09
N SER A 25 5.36 27.04 -8.97
CA SER A 25 5.02 26.96 -10.37
C SER A 25 5.97 25.96 -11.05
N GLY A 26 5.45 24.82 -11.47
CA GLY A 26 6.20 23.82 -12.23
C GLY A 26 6.69 24.41 -13.55
N ARG A 27 8.00 24.39 -13.76
CA ARG A 27 8.61 24.48 -15.08
C ARG A 27 8.89 23.06 -15.54
N ASP A 28 8.33 22.69 -16.67
CA ASP A 28 8.63 21.45 -17.36
C ASP A 28 10.12 21.40 -17.68
N VAL A 29 10.83 20.46 -17.05
CA VAL A 29 12.21 20.11 -17.39
C VAL A 29 12.15 18.76 -18.07
N GLU A 30 12.25 18.76 -19.41
CA GLU A 30 12.42 17.55 -20.22
C GLU A 30 13.71 16.83 -19.75
N GLY A 31 13.59 15.55 -19.41
CA GLY A 31 14.71 14.69 -19.00
C GLY A 31 14.89 14.49 -17.51
N GLY A 32 13.92 14.85 -16.67
CA GLY A 32 14.00 14.70 -15.23
C GLY A 32 13.84 13.27 -14.77
N ALA A 33 14.78 12.78 -13.95
CA ALA A 33 14.54 11.65 -13.06
C ALA A 33 13.22 11.90 -12.34
N ARG A 34 12.27 10.96 -12.41
CA ARG A 34 10.97 11.05 -11.78
C ARG A 34 11.18 11.24 -10.28
N VAL A 35 10.67 12.33 -9.74
CA VAL A 35 10.65 12.54 -8.29
C VAL A 35 9.59 11.57 -7.76
N VAL A 36 10.03 10.42 -7.28
CA VAL A 36 9.18 9.54 -6.48
C VAL A 36 8.74 10.36 -5.27
N ALA A 37 7.44 10.57 -5.10
CA ALA A 37 6.94 11.30 -3.94
C ALA A 37 7.43 10.57 -2.67
N PRO A 38 8.14 11.27 -1.77
CA PRO A 38 8.69 10.63 -0.59
C PRO A 38 7.53 10.12 0.27
N GLY A 39 7.44 8.80 0.46
CA GLY A 39 6.39 8.31 1.30
C GLY A 39 6.10 6.82 1.22
N LEU A 40 5.03 6.46 1.89
CA LEU A 40 4.49 5.13 1.95
C LEU A 40 3.56 4.90 0.76
N ARG A 41 3.59 3.70 0.17
CA ARG A 41 2.65 3.28 -0.88
C ARG A 41 2.09 1.88 -0.61
N LEU A 42 1.01 1.53 -1.27
CA LEU A 42 0.59 0.14 -1.47
C LEU A 42 1.62 -0.54 -2.37
N ASN A 43 2.03 -1.76 -2.05
CA ASN A 43 3.05 -2.47 -2.81
C ASN A 43 2.49 -3.69 -3.55
N GLU A 44 1.74 -4.55 -2.85
CA GLU A 44 1.15 -5.76 -3.42
C GLU A 44 -0.12 -6.13 -2.66
N ILE A 45 -1.11 -6.73 -3.34
CA ILE A 45 -2.43 -7.10 -2.78
C ILE A 45 -2.80 -8.50 -3.27
N LEU A 46 -3.20 -9.39 -2.35
CA LEU A 46 -3.79 -10.69 -2.65
C LEU A 46 -5.17 -10.79 -1.99
N ALA A 47 -6.21 -10.82 -2.83
CA ALA A 47 -7.59 -10.80 -2.38
C ALA A 47 -8.23 -12.20 -2.26
N SER A 48 -7.76 -13.16 -3.05
CA SER A 48 -8.37 -14.49 -3.13
C SER A 48 -7.33 -15.57 -2.82
N PRO A 49 -7.04 -15.82 -1.54
CA PRO A 49 -6.16 -16.91 -1.16
C PRO A 49 -6.79 -18.27 -1.49
N ALA A 50 -5.96 -19.27 -1.80
CA ALA A 50 -6.37 -20.69 -1.89
C ALA A 50 -5.41 -21.59 -1.11
N ARG A 51 -4.58 -21.00 -0.25
CA ARG A 51 -3.63 -21.67 0.64
C ARG A 51 -3.40 -20.85 1.90
N ASP A 52 -2.71 -21.45 2.85
CA ASP A 52 -2.21 -20.80 4.05
C ASP A 52 -1.13 -19.77 3.68
N TRP A 53 -1.47 -18.49 3.75
CA TRP A 53 -0.55 -17.37 3.48
C TRP A 53 -0.07 -16.67 4.76
N ASP A 54 -0.80 -16.81 5.88
CA ASP A 54 -0.40 -16.22 7.16
C ASP A 54 0.49 -17.16 8.00
N GLY A 55 0.63 -18.43 7.58
CA GLY A 55 1.54 -19.40 8.16
C GLY A 55 1.02 -20.04 9.45
N ASP A 56 -0.28 -19.98 9.74
CA ASP A 56 -0.87 -20.57 10.95
C ASP A 56 -1.14 -22.08 10.83
N GLY A 57 -0.95 -22.67 9.64
CA GLY A 57 -1.16 -24.06 9.31
C GLY A 57 -2.57 -24.41 8.87
N LEU A 58 -3.45 -23.41 8.73
CA LEU A 58 -4.83 -23.56 8.29
C LEU A 58 -5.12 -22.62 7.14
N TYR A 59 -5.89 -23.06 6.17
CA TYR A 59 -6.42 -22.17 5.15
C TYR A 59 -7.73 -21.52 5.63
N ASP A 60 -7.81 -20.21 5.54
CA ASP A 60 -9.01 -19.39 5.76
C ASP A 60 -9.09 -18.26 4.74
N SER A 61 -10.19 -18.18 4.00
CA SER A 61 -10.33 -17.22 2.90
C SER A 61 -10.27 -15.74 3.29
N LYS A 62 -10.35 -15.43 4.59
CA LYS A 62 -10.28 -14.08 5.13
C LYS A 62 -8.93 -13.82 5.81
N ASN A 63 -8.43 -14.79 6.59
CA ASN A 63 -7.20 -14.63 7.35
C ASN A 63 -5.97 -14.65 6.43
N ASP A 64 -6.09 -15.36 5.30
CA ASP A 64 -5.03 -15.51 4.32
C ASP A 64 -5.04 -14.41 3.22
N GLU A 65 -6.04 -13.51 3.18
CA GLU A 65 -5.93 -12.27 2.42
C GLU A 65 -4.73 -11.47 2.92
N TRP A 66 -4.09 -10.70 2.06
CA TRP A 66 -3.03 -9.82 2.53
C TRP A 66 -2.85 -8.56 1.66
N ILE A 67 -2.34 -7.54 2.31
CA ILE A 67 -1.93 -6.27 1.71
C ILE A 67 -0.52 -5.98 2.16
N GLU A 68 0.31 -5.57 1.23
CA GLU A 68 1.68 -5.12 1.51
C GLU A 68 1.84 -3.64 1.21
N ILE A 69 2.60 -2.96 2.07
CA ILE A 69 2.99 -1.57 1.92
C ILE A 69 4.51 -1.46 1.85
N GLN A 70 5.01 -0.41 1.21
CA GLN A 70 6.45 -0.15 1.10
C GLN A 70 6.78 1.31 1.40
N ASN A 71 7.87 1.53 2.14
CA ASN A 71 8.47 2.86 2.24
C ASN A 71 9.36 3.10 1.01
N VAL A 72 8.90 3.91 0.07
CA VAL A 72 9.66 4.30 -1.14
C VAL A 72 10.41 5.62 -0.97
N GLY A 73 10.36 6.20 0.24
CA GLY A 73 11.11 7.40 0.59
C GLY A 73 12.58 7.09 0.92
N PRO A 74 13.43 8.11 0.92
CA PRO A 74 14.85 7.96 1.22
C PRO A 74 15.15 7.87 2.74
N GLU A 75 14.16 8.12 3.59
CA GLU A 75 14.31 8.18 5.04
C GLU A 75 13.42 7.15 5.75
N ALA A 76 13.80 6.78 6.97
CA ALA A 76 12.95 5.96 7.82
C ALA A 76 11.64 6.70 8.16
N LEU A 77 10.50 6.01 8.00
CA LEU A 77 9.17 6.57 8.13
C LEU A 77 8.41 5.93 9.29
N ALA A 78 7.97 6.74 10.26
CA ALA A 78 7.02 6.31 11.29
C ALA A 78 5.62 6.18 10.67
N ILE A 79 5.01 4.99 10.77
CA ILE A 79 3.76 4.67 10.07
C ILE A 79 2.51 4.67 10.97
N GLY A 80 2.61 5.11 12.21
CA GLY A 80 1.50 5.11 13.18
C GLY A 80 0.30 5.98 12.82
N GLU A 81 0.46 6.95 11.92
CA GLU A 81 -0.63 7.79 11.40
C GLU A 81 -1.36 7.14 10.21
N TYR A 82 -0.89 6.00 9.69
CA TYR A 82 -1.46 5.43 8.48
C TYR A 82 -2.46 4.32 8.78
N ARG A 83 -3.43 4.17 7.88
CA ARG A 83 -4.53 3.20 7.97
C ARG A 83 -4.75 2.55 6.62
N LEU A 84 -5.07 1.26 6.62
CA LEU A 84 -5.63 0.59 5.46
C LEU A 84 -7.15 0.61 5.55
N ALA A 85 -7.82 0.90 4.44
CA ALA A 85 -9.27 0.92 4.35
C ALA A 85 -9.75 0.26 3.05
N ASP A 86 -11.00 -0.25 3.08
CA ASP A 86 -11.68 -0.83 1.93
C ASP A 86 -12.34 0.23 1.03
N ALA A 87 -13.06 -0.22 -0.02
CA ALA A 87 -13.78 0.63 -0.96
C ALA A 87 -14.80 1.57 -0.29
N ALA A 88 -15.40 1.15 0.84
CA ALA A 88 -16.31 1.98 1.63
C ALA A 88 -15.56 2.97 2.54
N ARG A 89 -14.24 3.03 2.48
CA ARG A 89 -13.35 3.78 3.39
C ARG A 89 -13.49 3.35 4.85
N THR A 90 -13.96 2.14 5.10
CA THR A 90 -13.94 1.55 6.43
C THR A 90 -12.51 1.16 6.79
N VAL A 91 -11.99 1.70 7.89
CA VAL A 91 -10.64 1.35 8.36
C VAL A 91 -10.61 -0.13 8.75
N ARG A 92 -9.73 -0.87 8.09
CA ARG A 92 -9.55 -2.32 8.29
C ARG A 92 -8.33 -2.65 9.13
N PHE A 93 -7.33 -1.77 9.12
CA PHE A 93 -6.10 -1.95 9.91
C PHE A 93 -5.44 -0.60 10.22
N ALA A 94 -4.93 -0.42 11.42
CA ALA A 94 -4.06 0.70 11.79
C ALA A 94 -2.60 0.23 11.78
N LEU A 95 -1.76 0.95 11.03
CA LEU A 95 -0.34 0.65 10.95
C LEU A 95 0.40 1.13 12.19
N GLU A 96 1.50 0.48 12.51
CA GLU A 96 2.37 0.83 13.63
C GLU A 96 3.84 0.53 13.34
N GLY A 97 4.73 1.20 14.04
CA GLY A 97 6.18 1.05 13.93
C GLY A 97 6.81 2.04 12.97
N THR A 98 7.98 1.69 12.47
CA THR A 98 8.79 2.49 11.55
C THR A 98 9.31 1.58 10.45
N LEU A 99 9.29 2.04 9.21
CA LEU A 99 9.88 1.35 8.06
C LEU A 99 11.13 2.07 7.59
N ALA A 100 12.21 1.34 7.43
CA ALA A 100 13.42 1.84 6.78
C ALA A 100 13.16 2.12 5.28
N PRO A 101 14.04 2.90 4.60
CA PRO A 101 13.98 3.07 3.15
C PRO A 101 13.96 1.74 2.40
N GLY A 102 13.00 1.55 1.51
CA GLY A 102 12.81 0.33 0.73
C GLY A 102 12.15 -0.83 1.49
N GLU A 103 11.99 -0.72 2.81
CA GLU A 103 11.37 -1.77 3.61
C GLU A 103 9.90 -1.96 3.27
N VAL A 104 9.47 -3.22 3.25
CA VAL A 104 8.08 -3.63 3.06
C VAL A 104 7.48 -4.13 4.37
N LYS A 105 6.17 -3.99 4.52
CA LYS A 105 5.40 -4.56 5.63
C LYS A 105 4.19 -5.29 5.09
N LEU A 106 4.13 -6.57 5.41
CA LEU A 106 3.00 -7.43 5.11
C LEU A 106 1.94 -7.30 6.22
N ILE A 107 0.71 -7.12 5.83
CA ILE A 107 -0.48 -7.13 6.70
C ILE A 107 -1.37 -8.28 6.25
N THR A 108 -1.38 -9.39 7.02
CA THR A 108 -2.24 -10.54 6.77
C THR A 108 -3.66 -10.28 7.26
N GLY A 109 -4.62 -11.04 6.74
CA GLY A 109 -5.99 -10.99 7.19
C GLY A 109 -6.13 -11.33 8.67
N SER A 110 -5.38 -12.31 9.16
CA SER A 110 -5.33 -12.65 10.59
C SER A 110 -4.85 -11.49 11.46
N ALA A 111 -3.82 -10.74 11.02
CA ALA A 111 -3.37 -9.53 11.72
C ALA A 111 -4.46 -8.46 11.74
N ALA A 112 -5.16 -8.24 10.63
CA ALA A 112 -6.28 -7.30 10.56
C ALA A 112 -7.45 -7.74 11.46
N VAL A 113 -7.81 -9.02 11.48
CA VAL A 113 -8.82 -9.60 12.37
C VAL A 113 -8.44 -9.39 13.84
N ALA A 114 -7.18 -9.65 14.22
CA ALA A 114 -6.70 -9.46 15.58
C ALA A 114 -6.78 -8.00 16.01
N TRP A 115 -6.35 -7.07 15.13
CA TRP A 115 -6.45 -5.64 15.38
C TRP A 115 -7.93 -5.21 15.54
N GLN A 116 -8.82 -5.60 14.65
CA GLN A 116 -10.26 -5.26 14.72
C GLN A 116 -10.88 -5.73 16.02
N ARG A 117 -10.58 -6.96 16.46
CA ARG A 117 -11.04 -7.49 17.76
C ARG A 117 -10.53 -6.65 18.93
N SER A 118 -9.28 -6.22 18.89
CA SER A 118 -8.70 -5.36 19.95
C SER A 118 -9.38 -3.99 20.04
N GLN A 119 -9.97 -3.52 18.92
CA GLN A 119 -10.74 -2.27 18.86
C GLN A 119 -12.25 -2.47 19.14
N GLY A 120 -12.69 -3.68 19.43
CA GLY A 120 -14.13 -3.99 19.60
C GLY A 120 -14.93 -3.92 18.30
N LEU A 121 -14.26 -4.01 17.15
CA LEU A 121 -14.87 -3.99 15.82
C LEU A 121 -15.23 -5.39 15.34
N ALA A 122 -16.11 -5.47 14.32
CA ALA A 122 -16.39 -6.72 13.62
C ALA A 122 -15.12 -7.25 12.95
N ALA A 123 -14.79 -8.51 13.20
CA ALA A 123 -13.60 -9.19 12.69
C ALA A 123 -13.81 -9.61 11.22
N ALA A 124 -13.69 -8.65 10.30
CA ALA A 124 -13.92 -8.84 8.88
C ALA A 124 -12.62 -9.05 8.07
N GLY A 125 -11.45 -8.87 8.69
CA GLY A 125 -10.17 -8.87 8.00
C GLY A 125 -10.03 -7.65 7.07
N PRO A 126 -9.19 -7.71 6.04
CA PRO A 126 -9.10 -6.68 5.00
C PRO A 126 -10.40 -6.51 4.23
N SER A 127 -11.19 -7.60 4.12
CA SER A 127 -12.50 -7.64 3.45
C SER A 127 -12.39 -7.33 1.96
N LEU A 128 -11.44 -7.96 1.30
CA LEU A 128 -11.17 -7.81 -0.12
C LEU A 128 -12.17 -8.65 -0.95
N ASN A 129 -12.74 -8.06 -1.99
CA ASN A 129 -13.70 -8.75 -2.85
C ASN A 129 -12.97 -9.40 -4.04
N ASN A 130 -13.11 -10.73 -4.20
CA ASN A 130 -12.44 -11.50 -5.25
C ASN A 130 -12.86 -11.11 -6.68
N SER A 131 -14.00 -10.45 -6.85
CA SER A 131 -14.47 -9.98 -8.17
C SER A 131 -14.03 -8.56 -8.51
N GLY A 132 -13.34 -7.91 -7.59
CA GLY A 132 -12.82 -6.56 -7.71
C GLY A 132 -13.17 -5.68 -6.50
N ASP A 133 -12.22 -4.87 -6.09
CA ASP A 133 -12.36 -3.96 -4.95
C ASP A 133 -11.39 -2.77 -5.08
N GLN A 134 -11.42 -1.89 -4.09
CA GLN A 134 -10.49 -0.78 -3.96
C GLN A 134 -9.88 -0.75 -2.55
N VAL A 135 -8.56 -0.66 -2.49
CA VAL A 135 -7.80 -0.51 -1.25
C VAL A 135 -7.30 0.93 -1.15
N TYR A 136 -7.45 1.52 0.02
CA TYR A 136 -6.93 2.84 0.35
C TYR A 136 -5.84 2.75 1.40
N LEU A 137 -4.76 3.47 1.17
CA LEU A 137 -3.79 3.85 2.18
C LEU A 137 -4.11 5.30 2.60
N LEU A 138 -4.54 5.47 3.83
CA LEU A 138 -4.97 6.75 4.39
C LEU A 138 -3.93 7.24 5.40
N ARG A 139 -3.76 8.55 5.51
CA ARG A 139 -3.03 9.19 6.63
C ARG A 139 -4.02 9.98 7.47
N VAL A 140 -3.98 9.76 8.78
CA VAL A 140 -4.84 10.42 9.78
C VAL A 140 -3.97 11.33 10.63
N THR A 141 -4.21 12.65 10.55
CA THR A 141 -3.48 13.66 11.32
C THR A 141 -4.47 14.53 12.07
N GLY A 142 -4.65 14.26 13.35
CA GLY A 142 -5.69 14.92 14.14
C GLY A 142 -7.09 14.62 13.58
N PRO A 143 -7.90 15.64 13.23
CA PRO A 143 -9.22 15.44 12.64
C PRO A 143 -9.19 15.15 11.14
N ASP A 144 -8.05 15.34 10.47
CA ASP A 144 -7.94 15.26 9.04
C ASP A 144 -7.55 13.85 8.58
N THR A 145 -8.16 13.40 7.48
CA THR A 145 -7.83 12.14 6.81
C THR A 145 -7.57 12.41 5.34
N THR A 146 -6.41 12.04 4.87
CA THR A 146 -5.98 12.20 3.46
C THR A 146 -5.70 10.84 2.84
N THR A 147 -6.03 10.69 1.55
CA THR A 147 -5.61 9.51 0.78
C THR A 147 -4.16 9.71 0.36
N VAL A 148 -3.31 8.78 0.74
CA VAL A 148 -1.88 8.74 0.39
C VAL A 148 -1.71 7.96 -0.90
N ASP A 149 -2.36 6.80 -0.97
CA ASP A 149 -2.31 5.92 -2.13
C ASP A 149 -3.61 5.12 -2.23
N THR A 150 -3.90 4.60 -3.42
CA THR A 150 -5.07 3.75 -3.65
C THR A 150 -4.86 2.87 -4.87
N HIS A 151 -5.32 1.64 -4.80
CA HIS A 151 -5.37 0.74 -5.94
C HIS A 151 -6.75 0.12 -6.09
N THR A 152 -7.25 0.10 -7.34
CA THR A 152 -8.49 -0.59 -7.71
C THR A 152 -8.14 -1.77 -8.58
N TYR A 153 -8.56 -2.96 -8.20
CA TYR A 153 -8.34 -4.19 -8.95
C TYR A 153 -9.66 -4.82 -9.40
N GLY A 154 -9.59 -5.65 -10.43
CA GLY A 154 -10.73 -6.38 -10.99
C GLY A 154 -10.65 -7.88 -10.77
N SER A 155 -11.56 -8.62 -11.42
CA SER A 155 -11.68 -10.09 -11.26
C SER A 155 -10.48 -10.89 -11.81
N ILE A 156 -9.68 -10.31 -12.70
CA ILE A 156 -8.45 -10.97 -13.19
C ILE A 156 -7.42 -11.00 -12.07
N GLU A 157 -7.24 -9.87 -11.40
CA GLU A 157 -6.30 -9.64 -10.32
C GLU A 157 -6.77 -10.33 -9.03
N GLY A 158 -8.08 -10.29 -8.76
CA GLY A 158 -8.72 -11.02 -7.65
C GLY A 158 -8.89 -12.52 -7.89
N GLY A 159 -8.23 -13.08 -8.89
CA GLY A 159 -8.22 -14.54 -9.11
C GLY A 159 -7.47 -15.29 -8.02
N SER A 160 -7.87 -16.56 -7.80
CA SER A 160 -7.33 -17.39 -6.72
C SER A 160 -5.80 -17.50 -6.77
N ASP A 161 -5.12 -17.26 -5.63
CA ASP A 161 -3.66 -17.24 -5.48
C ASP A 161 -2.94 -16.35 -6.51
N ARG A 162 -3.60 -15.28 -6.93
CA ARG A 162 -3.01 -14.18 -7.69
C ARG A 162 -2.89 -12.96 -6.83
N SER A 163 -1.80 -12.25 -6.96
CA SER A 163 -1.66 -10.90 -6.40
C SER A 163 -1.46 -9.90 -7.52
N VAL A 164 -1.71 -8.65 -7.21
CA VAL A 164 -1.41 -7.50 -8.06
C VAL A 164 -0.53 -6.55 -7.28
N GLY A 165 0.55 -6.07 -7.90
CA GLY A 165 1.51 -5.22 -7.21
C GLY A 165 2.40 -4.46 -8.16
N HIS A 166 3.20 -3.54 -7.62
CA HIS A 166 4.21 -2.84 -8.41
C HIS A 166 5.25 -3.82 -8.97
N ALA A 167 5.69 -3.60 -10.20
CA ALA A 167 6.66 -4.48 -10.85
C ALA A 167 8.03 -4.49 -10.15
N SER A 168 8.41 -3.36 -9.55
CA SER A 168 9.62 -3.19 -8.73
C SER A 168 9.47 -1.96 -7.83
N THR A 169 10.45 -1.70 -6.96
CA THR A 169 10.47 -0.50 -6.10
C THR A 169 10.45 0.80 -6.90
N GLU A 170 11.06 0.83 -8.08
CA GLU A 170 11.13 2.03 -8.93
C GLU A 170 9.99 2.11 -9.95
N SER A 171 9.16 1.05 -10.07
CA SER A 171 8.04 1.02 -11.01
C SER A 171 6.78 1.56 -10.40
N GLU A 172 6.00 2.25 -11.22
CA GLU A 172 4.62 2.61 -10.90
C GLU A 172 3.62 1.68 -11.58
N ASP A 173 4.11 0.81 -12.45
CA ASP A 173 3.26 -0.14 -13.16
C ASP A 173 2.80 -1.24 -12.20
N TRP A 174 1.51 -1.45 -12.13
CA TRP A 174 0.90 -2.58 -11.46
C TRP A 174 0.85 -3.76 -12.42
N ILE A 175 1.38 -4.90 -11.98
CA ILE A 175 1.42 -6.15 -12.75
C ILE A 175 0.76 -7.29 -11.97
N LEU A 176 0.41 -8.35 -12.69
CA LEU A 176 -0.16 -9.56 -12.11
C LEU A 176 0.95 -10.54 -11.71
N PHE A 177 0.94 -10.99 -10.47
CA PHE A 177 1.79 -12.06 -9.95
C PHE A 177 0.96 -13.35 -9.93
N ASP A 178 1.10 -14.20 -10.95
CA ASP A 178 0.17 -15.29 -11.25
C ASP A 178 0.82 -16.66 -11.43
N SER A 179 2.07 -16.84 -11.00
CA SER A 179 2.77 -18.13 -11.21
C SER A 179 2.06 -19.32 -10.60
N LEU A 180 1.31 -19.09 -9.52
CA LEU A 180 0.59 -20.14 -8.79
C LEU A 180 -0.76 -20.48 -9.42
N ASN A 181 -1.34 -19.55 -10.17
CA ASN A 181 -2.59 -19.73 -10.91
C ASN A 181 -2.57 -18.85 -12.17
N ARG A 182 -1.90 -19.34 -13.22
CA ARG A 182 -1.61 -18.60 -14.45
C ARG A 182 -2.85 -18.03 -15.12
N TYR A 183 -2.80 -16.74 -15.43
CA TYR A 183 -3.79 -16.10 -16.29
C TYR A 183 -3.32 -16.14 -17.74
N THR A 184 -4.06 -16.85 -18.59
CA THR A 184 -3.77 -17.02 -20.00
C THR A 184 -4.79 -16.33 -20.91
N GLY A 185 -5.69 -15.52 -20.31
CA GLY A 185 -6.69 -14.75 -21.06
C GLY A 185 -6.10 -13.53 -21.74
N GLY A 186 -6.89 -12.90 -22.61
CA GLY A 186 -6.51 -11.68 -23.34
C GLY A 186 -6.85 -10.36 -22.63
N GLY A 187 -7.20 -10.41 -21.33
CA GLY A 187 -7.55 -9.21 -20.56
C GLY A 187 -6.33 -8.48 -19.97
N THR A 188 -6.58 -7.34 -19.37
CA THR A 188 -5.58 -6.51 -18.69
C THR A 188 -5.85 -6.51 -17.19
N PRO A 189 -4.79 -6.66 -16.35
CA PRO A 189 -3.39 -6.90 -16.72
C PRO A 189 -3.16 -8.30 -17.30
N ALA A 190 -2.15 -8.41 -18.16
CA ALA A 190 -1.72 -9.70 -18.70
C ALA A 190 -1.00 -10.53 -17.62
N GLY A 191 -1.08 -11.87 -17.73
CA GLY A 191 -0.33 -12.77 -16.85
C GLY A 191 1.18 -12.64 -17.10
N THR A 192 1.96 -12.52 -16.04
CA THR A 192 3.42 -12.38 -16.11
C THR A 192 4.16 -13.68 -15.84
N GLY A 193 3.56 -14.55 -15.03
CA GLY A 193 4.18 -15.76 -14.50
C GLY A 193 5.09 -15.54 -13.32
N CYS A 194 5.09 -14.36 -12.76
CA CYS A 194 5.83 -14.07 -11.55
C CYS A 194 5.09 -14.58 -10.30
N PRO A 195 5.81 -15.05 -9.29
CA PRO A 195 5.18 -15.48 -8.04
C PRO A 195 4.77 -14.27 -7.21
N PRO A 196 3.67 -14.35 -6.43
CA PRO A 196 3.44 -13.42 -5.31
C PRO A 196 4.65 -13.33 -4.39
N THR A 197 4.93 -12.14 -3.83
CA THR A 197 6.15 -11.84 -3.07
C THR A 197 5.88 -11.36 -1.63
N PRO A 198 4.99 -12.00 -0.85
CA PRO A 198 4.59 -11.50 0.47
C PRO A 198 5.79 -11.35 1.41
N GLY A 199 5.93 -10.15 2.00
CA GLY A 199 7.03 -9.81 2.91
C GLY A 199 8.36 -9.53 2.22
N GLY A 200 8.38 -9.50 0.89
CA GLY A 200 9.59 -9.26 0.10
C GLY A 200 9.44 -8.09 -0.87
N VAL A 201 10.57 -7.60 -1.37
CA VAL A 201 10.56 -6.57 -2.42
C VAL A 201 10.10 -7.22 -3.73
N ASN A 202 9.14 -6.58 -4.40
CA ASN A 202 8.68 -7.03 -5.71
C ASN A 202 9.82 -7.03 -6.73
N GLY A 203 9.97 -8.13 -7.44
CA GLY A 203 10.97 -8.28 -8.49
C GLY A 203 10.52 -9.37 -9.46
N CYS A 204 9.93 -8.96 -10.56
CA CYS A 204 9.57 -9.86 -11.64
C CYS A 204 10.58 -9.71 -12.77
N THR A 205 11.59 -10.56 -12.79
CA THR A 205 12.44 -10.67 -13.97
C THR A 205 11.75 -11.58 -14.97
N THR A 206 10.95 -11.03 -15.87
CA THR A 206 10.40 -11.73 -17.04
C THR A 206 11.48 -12.02 -18.09
N ASP A 207 12.73 -11.76 -17.78
CA ASP A 207 13.88 -12.03 -18.65
C ASP A 207 14.17 -13.53 -18.78
N VAL A 208 13.27 -14.24 -19.40
CA VAL A 208 13.70 -15.38 -20.23
C VAL A 208 14.26 -14.79 -21.52
N SER A 209 15.46 -14.21 -21.42
CA SER A 209 16.16 -13.78 -22.62
C SER A 209 16.26 -14.98 -23.58
N PRO A 210 15.78 -14.87 -24.83
CA PRO A 210 15.93 -15.95 -25.82
C PRO A 210 17.38 -16.39 -26.03
N SER A 211 18.35 -15.58 -25.58
CA SER A 211 19.78 -15.87 -25.62
C SER A 211 20.17 -17.06 -24.73
N THR A 212 19.42 -17.37 -23.65
CA THR A 212 19.77 -18.47 -22.76
C THR A 212 19.58 -19.84 -23.38
N TRP A 213 18.55 -20.03 -24.22
CA TRP A 213 18.36 -21.27 -25.00
C TRP A 213 19.40 -21.47 -26.07
N GLY A 214 19.86 -20.39 -26.68
CA GLY A 214 20.97 -20.42 -27.68
C GLY A 214 22.31 -20.78 -27.05
N ALA A 215 22.57 -20.35 -25.82
CA ALA A 215 23.77 -20.68 -25.06
C ALA A 215 23.77 -22.15 -24.61
N ILE A 216 22.64 -22.65 -24.10
CA ILE A 216 22.48 -24.04 -23.68
C ILE A 216 22.68 -25.02 -24.87
N LYS A 217 22.13 -24.73 -26.04
CA LYS A 217 22.32 -25.57 -27.23
C LYS A 217 23.77 -25.67 -27.71
N ARG A 218 24.63 -24.71 -27.37
CA ARG A 218 26.07 -24.77 -27.73
C ARG A 218 26.89 -25.66 -26.81
N LEU A 219 26.40 -25.99 -25.62
CA LEU A 219 27.08 -26.85 -24.66
C LEU A 219 26.85 -28.35 -24.94
N TYR A 220 25.93 -28.70 -25.85
CA TYR A 220 25.57 -30.08 -26.20
C TYR A 220 25.86 -30.42 -27.69
N ARG A 221 26.81 -29.72 -28.32
CA ARG A 221 27.34 -30.07 -29.63
C ARG A 221 28.80 -30.46 -29.56
#